data_912ec9df96da891137606e433be53dcc
#
_entry.id   912ec9df96da891137606e433be53dcc
#
_cell.length_a   1.000
_cell.length_b   1.000
_cell.length_c   1.000
_cell.angle_alpha   90.00
_cell.angle_beta   90.00
_cell.angle_gamma   90.00
#
_symmetry.space_group_name_H-M   'P 1'
#
loop_
_entity.id
_entity.type
_entity.pdbx_description
1 polymer ?
#
loop_
_entity_poly.entity_id
_entity_poly.type
_entity_poly.pdbx_seq_one_letter_code
_entity_poly.pdbx_strand_id
1 'polypeptide(L)'
;EQNHVELLTRVLTQVFCNDVKLTYRVTDSGRKGTEIPSDMPEKPLPDARMRETGRQGQPKTPQLNPQLDMHLTFKNYIEGESNKLPRSVGLSIAEHPHNMQFNPFFVYGPSGCGKTHLVNAIGVRTLQLYPQKRVLCVSARLFEVQYTNAVLQNKINDFINFYQTIDLLIVDDIQEWEDKKGTQNTFFHIFNHLFRNGKRIILASDRPPVELK
;
A
#
# COMPACT_ATOMS: atom_id res chain seq x y z
N GLU A 1 12.47 -25.52 -5.21
CA GLU A 1 11.08 -25.05 -5.03
C GLU A 1 10.80 -24.47 -3.64
N GLN A 2 11.58 -24.80 -2.62
CA GLN A 2 11.45 -24.28 -1.24
C GLN A 2 11.93 -22.81 -1.07
N ASN A 3 12.71 -22.26 -2.00
CA ASN A 3 13.47 -21.02 -1.77
C ASN A 3 12.69 -19.71 -1.88
N HIS A 4 11.49 -19.67 -2.45
CA HIS A 4 10.77 -18.40 -2.67
C HIS A 4 9.66 -18.12 -1.66
N VAL A 5 9.01 -19.15 -1.15
CA VAL A 5 8.11 -19.01 0.01
C VAL A 5 8.93 -18.62 1.24
N GLU A 6 10.10 -19.25 1.41
CA GLU A 6 11.05 -18.84 2.45
C GLU A 6 11.53 -17.41 2.26
N LEU A 7 11.71 -16.92 1.02
CA LEU A 7 12.21 -15.58 0.77
C LEU A 7 11.15 -14.51 1.07
N LEU A 8 9.92 -14.68 0.60
CA LEU A 8 8.81 -13.78 0.93
C LEU A 8 8.43 -13.91 2.41
N THR A 9 8.39 -15.13 2.94
CA THR A 9 8.20 -15.38 4.37
C THR A 9 9.38 -14.84 5.18
N ARG A 10 10.63 -14.97 4.70
CA ARG A 10 11.82 -14.41 5.34
C ARG A 10 11.85 -12.89 5.29
N VAL A 11 11.43 -12.27 4.17
CA VAL A 11 11.29 -10.81 4.07
C VAL A 11 10.15 -10.33 4.96
N LEU A 12 9.00 -10.99 4.92
CA LEU A 12 7.88 -10.69 5.81
C LEU A 12 8.23 -11.02 7.26
N THR A 13 8.93 -12.12 7.54
CA THR A 13 9.34 -12.52 8.89
C THR A 13 10.52 -11.70 9.40
N GLN A 14 11.51 -11.32 8.57
CA GLN A 14 12.58 -10.39 8.99
C GLN A 14 12.10 -8.97 9.21
N VAL A 15 11.07 -8.53 8.48
CA VAL A 15 10.44 -7.24 8.68
C VAL A 15 9.53 -7.23 9.91
N PHE A 16 8.95 -8.38 10.28
CA PHE A 16 8.05 -8.54 11.42
C PHE A 16 8.70 -9.15 12.66
N CYS A 17 9.98 -9.58 12.61
CA CYS A 17 10.67 -10.27 13.72
C CYS A 17 11.18 -9.37 14.85
N ASN A 18 10.90 -8.07 14.85
CA ASN A 18 11.05 -7.22 16.04
C ASN A 18 9.68 -6.67 16.46
N ASP A 19 9.01 -7.40 17.35
CA ASP A 19 7.97 -6.95 18.28
C ASP A 19 6.59 -6.51 17.77
N VAL A 20 6.04 -7.03 16.65
CA VAL A 20 4.59 -6.93 16.45
C VAL A 20 4.02 -8.22 15.88
N LYS A 21 3.51 -9.09 16.75
CA LYS A 21 2.58 -10.16 16.38
C LYS A 21 1.20 -9.56 16.12
N LEU A 22 0.91 -9.17 14.89
CA LEU A 22 -0.43 -8.87 14.44
C LEU A 22 -0.89 -9.96 13.48
N THR A 23 -1.37 -11.08 14.06
CA THR A 23 -2.06 -12.13 13.30
C THR A 23 -3.54 -11.84 13.35
N TYR A 24 -4.12 -11.33 12.27
CA TYR A 24 -5.56 -11.16 12.15
C TYR A 24 -6.16 -12.38 11.47
N ARG A 25 -6.86 -13.18 12.26
CA ARG A 25 -7.79 -14.20 11.78
C ARG A 25 -9.17 -13.56 11.67
N VAL A 26 -9.72 -13.42 10.48
CA VAL A 26 -11.17 -13.27 10.33
C VAL A 26 -11.75 -14.65 10.56
N THR A 27 -12.16 -14.92 11.83
CA THR A 27 -12.96 -16.07 12.15
C THR A 27 -14.41 -15.60 12.26
N ASP A 28 -15.23 -16.11 11.36
CA ASP A 28 -16.67 -16.06 11.47
C ASP A 28 -17.08 -16.94 12.67
N SER A 29 -17.24 -16.35 13.84
CA SER A 29 -17.92 -16.95 14.98
C SER A 29 -18.09 -15.92 16.11
N GLY A 30 -19.36 -15.63 16.38
CA GLY A 30 -19.75 -14.67 17.40
C GLY A 30 -19.18 -14.95 18.78
N ARG A 31 -18.53 -13.94 19.35
CA ARG A 31 -18.44 -13.73 20.80
C ARG A 31 -18.27 -12.24 21.10
N LYS A 32 -19.10 -11.79 22.01
CA LYS A 32 -19.13 -10.45 22.59
C LYS A 32 -17.75 -10.06 23.14
N GLY A 33 -17.20 -8.98 22.66
CA GLY A 33 -16.00 -8.35 23.19
C GLY A 33 -16.30 -6.92 23.60
N THR A 34 -15.80 -6.55 24.72
CA THR A 34 -15.92 -5.36 25.56
C THR A 34 -15.75 -4.05 24.77
N GLU A 35 -16.69 -3.14 24.99
CA GLU A 35 -16.70 -1.78 24.44
C GLU A 35 -15.50 -0.97 24.94
N ILE A 36 -14.76 -0.37 24.02
CA ILE A 36 -13.80 0.69 24.31
C ILE A 36 -14.48 2.01 23.93
N PRO A 37 -14.52 3.02 24.82
CA PRO A 37 -15.27 4.25 24.60
C PRO A 37 -14.75 5.05 23.42
N SER A 38 -15.64 5.40 22.51
CA SER A 38 -15.41 6.34 21.42
C SER A 38 -15.71 7.76 21.92
N ASP A 39 -14.72 8.42 22.47
CA ASP A 39 -14.77 9.87 22.68
C ASP A 39 -13.39 10.48 22.37
N MET A 40 -13.22 10.89 21.12
CA MET A 40 -12.26 11.93 20.76
C MET A 40 -12.99 12.97 19.92
N PRO A 41 -13.01 14.24 20.34
CA PRO A 41 -13.71 15.30 19.63
C PRO A 41 -13.03 15.63 18.31
N GLU A 42 -13.81 15.68 17.25
CA GLU A 42 -13.40 16.23 15.95
C GLU A 42 -13.02 17.70 16.13
N LYS A 43 -11.76 18.03 15.88
CA LYS A 43 -11.33 19.42 15.73
C LYS A 43 -11.74 19.92 14.33
N PRO A 44 -12.38 21.10 14.24
CA PRO A 44 -12.71 21.69 12.96
C PRO A 44 -11.47 22.07 12.17
N LEU A 45 -11.49 21.80 10.88
CA LEU A 45 -10.49 22.24 9.91
C LEU A 45 -10.47 23.78 9.85
N PRO A 46 -9.31 24.43 9.82
CA PRO A 46 -9.22 25.85 9.55
C PRO A 46 -9.59 26.16 8.10
N ASP A 47 -10.48 27.13 7.91
CA ASP A 47 -10.85 27.70 6.62
C ASP A 47 -9.61 28.17 5.84
N ALA A 48 -9.35 27.54 4.70
CA ALA A 48 -8.36 28.00 3.75
C ALA A 48 -8.94 29.17 2.94
N ARG A 49 -8.89 30.40 3.49
CA ARG A 49 -9.03 31.61 2.69
C ARG A 49 -7.73 31.88 1.94
N MET A 50 -7.89 31.94 0.63
CA MET A 50 -6.94 32.34 -0.39
C MET A 50 -5.94 33.41 0.07
N ARG A 51 -4.65 33.12 -0.15
CA ARG A 51 -3.66 34.17 -0.45
C ARG A 51 -2.96 33.76 -1.73
N GLU A 52 -3.42 34.32 -2.83
CA GLU A 52 -2.65 34.46 -4.07
C GLU A 52 -1.43 35.33 -3.77
N THR A 53 -0.27 34.77 -3.74
CA THR A 53 0.97 35.51 -3.98
C THR A 53 1.82 34.69 -4.93
N GLY A 54 2.10 35.27 -6.09
CA GLY A 54 2.83 34.69 -7.21
C GLY A 54 4.16 34.09 -6.78
N ARG A 55 4.35 32.81 -7.13
CA ARG A 55 5.65 32.15 -7.19
C ARG A 55 5.88 31.69 -8.62
N GLN A 56 6.83 32.33 -9.24
CA GLN A 56 7.40 32.02 -10.55
C GLN A 56 7.89 30.56 -10.60
N GLY A 57 7.58 29.93 -11.70
CA GLY A 57 8.06 28.72 -12.34
C GLY A 57 9.12 27.88 -11.63
N GLN A 58 8.68 26.89 -10.86
CA GLN A 58 9.49 25.68 -10.69
C GLN A 58 9.22 24.75 -11.89
N PRO A 59 10.24 24.06 -12.43
CA PRO A 59 10.03 23.12 -13.52
C PRO A 59 9.04 22.04 -13.06
N LYS A 60 7.88 21.97 -13.73
CA LYS A 60 6.90 20.92 -13.48
C LYS A 60 7.54 19.58 -13.83
N THR A 61 8.06 18.88 -12.83
CA THR A 61 8.35 17.45 -12.97
C THR A 61 7.09 16.79 -13.54
N PRO A 62 7.20 15.92 -14.56
CA PRO A 62 6.04 15.24 -15.12
C PRO A 62 5.22 14.64 -13.99
N GLN A 63 3.96 15.05 -13.84
CA GLN A 63 3.10 14.52 -12.80
C GLN A 63 2.90 13.02 -13.06
N LEU A 64 3.30 12.22 -12.08
CA LEU A 64 3.04 10.79 -12.10
C LEU A 64 1.52 10.56 -12.10
N ASN A 65 1.02 9.75 -13.05
CA ASN A 65 -0.33 9.23 -12.95
C ASN A 65 -0.38 8.21 -11.81
N PRO A 66 -1.08 8.48 -10.70
CA PRO A 66 -1.08 7.60 -9.53
C PRO A 66 -1.86 6.29 -9.75
N GLN A 67 -2.61 6.16 -10.84
CA GLN A 67 -3.48 5.02 -11.17
C GLN A 67 -4.50 4.70 -10.07
N LEU A 68 -4.94 5.73 -9.34
CA LEU A 68 -5.95 5.64 -8.30
C LEU A 68 -7.34 5.96 -8.85
N ASP A 69 -8.34 5.21 -8.40
CA ASP A 69 -9.73 5.59 -8.58
C ASP A 69 -10.12 6.62 -7.49
N MET A 70 -10.30 7.86 -7.89
CA MET A 70 -10.63 8.97 -6.98
C MET A 70 -12.01 8.84 -6.32
N HIS A 71 -12.85 7.90 -6.78
CA HIS A 71 -14.14 7.59 -6.17
C HIS A 71 -14.01 6.64 -4.97
N LEU A 72 -12.97 5.82 -4.91
CA LEU A 72 -12.73 4.89 -3.81
C LEU A 72 -12.01 5.59 -2.66
N THR A 73 -12.78 6.13 -1.74
CA THR A 73 -12.30 6.96 -0.62
C THR A 73 -12.70 6.38 0.74
N PHE A 74 -12.09 6.84 1.83
CA PHE A 74 -12.53 6.47 3.18
C PHE A 74 -13.96 6.93 3.52
N LYS A 75 -14.52 7.93 2.80
CA LYS A 75 -15.88 8.42 3.05
C LYS A 75 -16.95 7.43 2.64
N ASN A 76 -16.70 6.70 1.56
CA ASN A 76 -17.64 5.71 1.02
C ASN A 76 -17.19 4.26 1.28
N TYR A 77 -16.13 4.08 2.08
CA TYR A 77 -15.72 2.77 2.57
C TYR A 77 -16.62 2.35 3.74
N ILE A 78 -17.45 1.33 3.52
CA ILE A 78 -18.38 0.84 4.53
C ILE A 78 -17.61 0.16 5.66
N GLU A 79 -17.72 0.67 6.87
CA GLU A 79 -17.10 0.10 8.05
C GLU A 79 -17.96 -1.01 8.64
N GLY A 80 -17.35 -2.14 8.93
CA GLY A 80 -17.91 -3.28 9.63
C GLY A 80 -16.93 -3.79 10.69
N GLU A 81 -17.34 -4.73 11.54
CA GLU A 81 -16.46 -5.27 12.60
C GLU A 81 -15.17 -5.89 12.04
N SER A 82 -15.26 -6.57 10.91
CA SER A 82 -14.12 -7.27 10.30
C SER A 82 -13.06 -6.34 9.66
N ASN A 83 -13.45 -5.14 9.24
CA ASN A 83 -12.58 -4.22 8.53
C ASN A 83 -12.26 -2.93 9.30
N LYS A 84 -12.81 -2.74 10.50
CA LYS A 84 -12.59 -1.58 11.35
C LYS A 84 -11.10 -1.34 11.62
N LEU A 85 -10.37 -2.40 11.97
CA LEU A 85 -8.96 -2.30 12.27
C LEU A 85 -8.10 -1.99 11.03
N PRO A 86 -8.18 -2.74 9.91
CA PRO A 86 -7.41 -2.37 8.72
C PRO A 86 -7.78 -0.98 8.19
N ARG A 87 -9.03 -0.53 8.33
CA ARG A 87 -9.43 0.84 8.02
C ARG A 87 -8.71 1.87 8.91
N SER A 88 -8.70 1.64 10.22
CA SER A 88 -8.02 2.54 11.18
C SER A 88 -6.52 2.62 10.91
N VAL A 89 -5.87 1.47 10.69
CA VAL A 89 -4.44 1.41 10.30
C VAL A 89 -4.19 2.14 8.99
N GLY A 90 -5.03 1.90 7.98
CA GLY A 90 -4.92 2.56 6.68
C GLY A 90 -5.04 4.09 6.77
N LEU A 91 -5.96 4.59 7.60
CA LEU A 91 -6.10 6.02 7.86
C LEU A 91 -4.85 6.59 8.55
N SER A 92 -4.35 5.89 9.56
CA SER A 92 -3.09 6.27 10.24
C SER A 92 -1.90 6.31 9.27
N ILE A 93 -1.80 5.36 8.34
CA ILE A 93 -0.75 5.35 7.31
C ILE A 93 -0.84 6.60 6.42
N ALA A 94 -2.05 6.95 5.98
CA ALA A 94 -2.25 8.10 5.11
C ALA A 94 -1.98 9.44 5.83
N GLU A 95 -2.32 9.55 7.09
CA GLU A 95 -2.20 10.78 7.89
C GLU A 95 -0.80 10.97 8.50
N HIS A 96 -0.08 9.88 8.75
CA HIS A 96 1.24 9.92 9.38
C HIS A 96 2.31 9.22 8.50
N PRO A 97 2.69 9.79 7.35
CA PRO A 97 3.56 9.13 6.37
C PRO A 97 4.99 8.88 6.88
N HIS A 98 5.40 9.52 7.98
CA HIS A 98 6.71 9.32 8.60
C HIS A 98 6.72 8.24 9.69
N ASN A 99 5.54 7.82 10.17
CA ASN A 99 5.44 6.74 11.14
C ASN A 99 5.54 5.39 10.45
N MET A 100 6.68 4.72 10.53
CA MET A 100 6.95 3.45 9.84
C MET A 100 6.42 2.21 10.56
N GLN A 101 5.59 2.36 11.59
CA GLN A 101 5.09 1.27 12.43
C GLN A 101 4.37 0.15 11.63
N PHE A 102 3.69 0.53 10.53
CA PHE A 102 2.97 -0.40 9.66
C PHE A 102 3.57 -0.40 8.25
N ASN A 103 4.86 -0.71 8.12
CA ASN A 103 5.52 -0.76 6.83
C ASN A 103 6.39 -2.03 6.70
N PRO A 104 6.10 -2.93 5.77
CA PRO A 104 4.98 -2.88 4.82
C PRO A 104 3.63 -3.11 5.48
N PHE A 105 2.55 -2.57 4.88
CA PHE A 105 1.18 -2.88 5.26
C PHE A 105 0.63 -3.95 4.32
N PHE A 106 0.34 -5.13 4.87
CA PHE A 106 -0.18 -6.27 4.12
C PHE A 106 -1.64 -6.49 4.48
N VAL A 107 -2.53 -6.38 3.49
CA VAL A 107 -3.98 -6.60 3.62
C VAL A 107 -4.35 -7.86 2.87
N TYR A 108 -4.99 -8.82 3.55
CA TYR A 108 -5.48 -10.02 2.88
C TYR A 108 -6.88 -10.39 3.35
N GLY A 109 -7.59 -11.15 2.52
CA GLY A 109 -8.94 -11.63 2.80
C GLY A 109 -9.64 -12.06 1.52
N PRO A 110 -10.82 -12.70 1.61
CA PRO A 110 -11.52 -13.21 0.45
C PRO A 110 -11.85 -12.11 -0.57
N SER A 111 -12.06 -12.51 -1.84
CA SER A 111 -12.49 -11.59 -2.88
C SER A 111 -13.78 -10.88 -2.47
N GLY A 112 -13.92 -9.61 -2.85
CA GLY A 112 -15.09 -8.79 -2.52
C GLY A 112 -15.13 -8.18 -1.12
N CYS A 113 -14.18 -8.47 -0.21
CA CYS A 113 -14.17 -7.90 1.15
C CYS A 113 -13.70 -6.43 1.23
N GLY A 114 -13.42 -5.78 0.10
CA GLY A 114 -13.08 -4.35 0.05
C GLY A 114 -11.60 -4.01 0.15
N LYS A 115 -10.67 -4.97 -0.11
CA LYS A 115 -9.22 -4.73 -0.09
C LYS A 115 -8.80 -3.62 -1.05
N THR A 116 -9.14 -3.77 -2.33
CA THR A 116 -8.85 -2.77 -3.38
C THR A 116 -9.37 -1.39 -3.01
N HIS A 117 -10.59 -1.31 -2.47
CA HIS A 117 -11.15 -0.05 -2.00
C HIS A 117 -10.31 0.56 -0.87
N LEU A 118 -9.94 -0.24 0.13
CA LEU A 118 -9.15 0.22 1.26
C LEU A 118 -7.79 0.76 0.81
N VAL A 119 -7.02 -0.04 0.03
CA VAL A 119 -5.68 0.37 -0.38
C VAL A 119 -5.70 1.60 -1.30
N ASN A 120 -6.72 1.68 -2.16
CA ASN A 120 -6.95 2.87 -2.99
C ASN A 120 -7.31 4.10 -2.14
N ALA A 121 -8.19 3.96 -1.15
CA ALA A 121 -8.57 5.05 -0.24
C ALA A 121 -7.36 5.61 0.52
N ILE A 122 -6.41 4.75 0.92
CA ILE A 122 -5.14 5.18 1.53
C ILE A 122 -4.35 6.04 0.55
N GLY A 123 -4.21 5.62 -0.71
CA GLY A 123 -3.52 6.37 -1.75
C GLY A 123 -4.16 7.74 -2.01
N VAL A 124 -5.48 7.77 -2.19
CA VAL A 124 -6.24 9.02 -2.39
C VAL A 124 -6.07 9.97 -1.21
N ARG A 125 -6.23 9.47 0.02
CA ARG A 125 -6.07 10.28 1.23
C ARG A 125 -4.66 10.82 1.38
N THR A 126 -3.63 10.00 1.05
CA THR A 126 -2.24 10.44 1.07
C THR A 126 -2.00 11.59 0.09
N LEU A 127 -2.51 11.51 -1.14
CA LEU A 127 -2.37 12.59 -2.12
C LEU A 127 -3.13 13.87 -1.73
N GLN A 128 -4.30 13.73 -1.08
CA GLN A 128 -5.05 14.88 -0.56
C GLN A 128 -4.26 15.65 0.50
N LEU A 129 -3.57 14.94 1.38
CA LEU A 129 -2.79 15.55 2.47
C LEU A 129 -1.39 15.98 2.03
N TYR A 130 -0.79 15.23 1.11
CA TYR A 130 0.60 15.40 0.65
C TYR A 130 0.69 15.35 -0.88
N PRO A 131 0.22 16.40 -1.60
CA PRO A 131 0.16 16.42 -3.07
C PRO A 131 1.53 16.28 -3.76
N GLN A 132 2.62 16.57 -3.04
CA GLN A 132 4.00 16.45 -3.53
C GLN A 132 4.52 15.01 -3.51
N LYS A 133 3.86 14.07 -2.80
CA LYS A 133 4.31 12.68 -2.73
C LYS A 133 4.01 11.94 -4.03
N ARG A 134 4.96 11.12 -4.41
CA ARG A 134 4.82 10.21 -5.56
C ARG A 134 4.10 8.94 -5.10
N VAL A 135 2.80 8.89 -5.31
CA VAL A 135 1.94 7.74 -5.00
C VAL A 135 1.65 6.97 -6.28
N LEU A 136 1.80 5.66 -6.25
CA LEU A 136 1.46 4.76 -7.35
C LEU A 136 0.68 3.57 -6.82
N CYS A 137 -0.49 3.33 -7.41
CA CYS A 137 -1.27 2.11 -7.21
C CYS A 137 -1.21 1.29 -8.50
N VAL A 138 -0.81 0.03 -8.40
CA VAL A 138 -0.67 -0.85 -9.56
C VAL A 138 -1.18 -2.24 -9.20
N SER A 139 -1.91 -2.90 -10.12
CA SER A 139 -2.21 -4.32 -9.94
C SER A 139 -0.96 -5.16 -10.22
N ALA A 140 -0.86 -6.33 -9.57
CA ALA A 140 0.23 -7.27 -9.82
C ALA A 140 0.35 -7.63 -11.31
N ARG A 141 -0.78 -7.81 -11.99
CA ARG A 141 -0.84 -8.08 -13.42
C ARG A 141 -0.23 -6.94 -14.26
N LEU A 142 -0.59 -5.69 -13.95
CA LEU A 142 -0.06 -4.54 -14.69
C LEU A 142 1.44 -4.38 -14.46
N PHE A 143 1.91 -4.58 -13.22
CA PHE A 143 3.34 -4.60 -12.92
C PHE A 143 4.08 -5.67 -13.75
N GLU A 144 3.53 -6.90 -13.84
CA GLU A 144 4.10 -7.99 -14.65
C GLU A 144 4.18 -7.61 -16.14
N VAL A 145 3.11 -7.02 -16.69
CA VAL A 145 3.10 -6.56 -18.08
C VAL A 145 4.17 -5.49 -18.32
N GLN A 146 4.28 -4.52 -17.43
CA GLN A 146 5.29 -3.45 -17.53
C GLN A 146 6.71 -4.03 -17.41
N TYR A 147 6.93 -4.96 -16.48
CA TYR A 147 8.20 -5.67 -16.33
C TYR A 147 8.58 -6.43 -17.59
N THR A 148 7.66 -7.24 -18.14
CA THR A 148 7.89 -8.03 -19.34
C THR A 148 8.23 -7.14 -20.54
N ASN A 149 7.52 -6.03 -20.71
CA ASN A 149 7.80 -5.06 -21.75
C ASN A 149 9.18 -4.41 -21.57
N ALA A 150 9.57 -4.10 -20.32
CA ALA A 150 10.89 -3.55 -20.03
C ALA A 150 12.02 -4.54 -20.34
N VAL A 151 11.83 -5.83 -20.06
CA VAL A 151 12.77 -6.90 -20.43
C VAL A 151 12.92 -7.00 -21.95
N LEU A 152 11.79 -7.08 -22.68
CA LEU A 152 11.78 -7.19 -24.14
C LEU A 152 12.46 -5.98 -24.83
N GLN A 153 12.36 -4.80 -24.21
CA GLN A 153 12.99 -3.58 -24.73
C GLN A 153 14.40 -3.32 -24.18
N ASN A 154 14.99 -4.23 -23.39
CA ASN A 154 16.26 -4.03 -22.68
C ASN A 154 16.30 -2.77 -21.78
N LYS A 155 15.15 -2.39 -21.19
CA LYS A 155 14.95 -1.22 -20.32
C LYS A 155 14.63 -1.57 -18.87
N ILE A 156 15.09 -2.73 -18.41
CA ILE A 156 14.83 -3.20 -17.05
C ILE A 156 15.34 -2.23 -15.96
N ASN A 157 16.48 -1.58 -16.21
CA ASN A 157 17.04 -0.61 -15.29
C ASN A 157 16.16 0.64 -15.18
N ASP A 158 15.61 1.13 -16.30
CA ASP A 158 14.70 2.28 -16.30
C ASP A 158 13.41 1.94 -15.52
N PHE A 159 12.89 0.72 -15.70
CA PHE A 159 11.75 0.22 -14.96
C PHE A 159 12.01 0.20 -13.45
N ILE A 160 13.13 -0.39 -13.02
CA ILE A 160 13.50 -0.45 -11.60
C ILE A 160 13.68 0.96 -11.03
N ASN A 161 14.44 1.82 -11.73
CA ASN A 161 14.68 3.20 -11.32
C ASN A 161 13.39 3.99 -11.18
N PHE A 162 12.42 3.82 -12.09
CA PHE A 162 11.12 4.46 -11.99
C PHE A 162 10.40 4.09 -10.69
N TYR A 163 10.29 2.78 -10.38
CA TYR A 163 9.62 2.33 -9.15
C TYR A 163 10.35 2.78 -7.88
N GLN A 164 11.68 2.89 -7.90
CA GLN A 164 12.47 3.36 -6.77
C GLN A 164 12.25 4.84 -6.43
N THR A 165 11.67 5.62 -7.33
CA THR A 165 11.32 7.03 -7.08
C THR A 165 9.99 7.21 -6.33
N ILE A 166 9.22 6.15 -6.13
CA ILE A 166 7.88 6.19 -5.52
C ILE A 166 7.99 6.38 -4.00
N ASP A 167 7.13 7.22 -3.43
CA ASP A 167 7.06 7.45 -1.98
C ASP A 167 6.07 6.52 -1.28
N LEU A 168 4.96 6.20 -1.97
CA LEU A 168 3.97 5.21 -1.53
C LEU A 168 3.65 4.29 -2.71
N LEU A 169 4.12 3.06 -2.64
CA LEU A 169 3.81 2.01 -3.61
C LEU A 169 2.70 1.11 -3.06
N ILE A 170 1.61 1.01 -3.80
CA ILE A 170 0.48 0.13 -3.54
C ILE A 170 0.47 -0.92 -4.63
N VAL A 171 0.51 -2.20 -4.25
CA VAL A 171 0.37 -3.32 -5.19
C VAL A 171 -0.82 -4.17 -4.77
N ASP A 172 -1.79 -4.27 -5.67
CA ASP A 172 -2.99 -5.06 -5.46
C ASP A 172 -2.89 -6.42 -6.17
N ASP A 173 -3.56 -7.43 -5.60
CA ASP A 173 -3.67 -8.79 -6.13
C ASP A 173 -2.32 -9.51 -6.32
N ILE A 174 -1.40 -9.39 -5.35
CA ILE A 174 -0.03 -9.96 -5.47
C ILE A 174 -0.01 -11.49 -5.65
N GLN A 175 -1.11 -12.21 -5.34
CA GLN A 175 -1.25 -13.63 -5.61
C GLN A 175 -1.15 -13.96 -7.12
N GLU A 176 -1.37 -13.00 -8.01
CA GLU A 176 -1.22 -13.18 -9.45
C GLU A 176 0.25 -13.40 -9.89
N TRP A 177 1.21 -13.13 -9.01
CA TRP A 177 2.63 -13.42 -9.26
C TRP A 177 3.03 -14.86 -8.91
N GLU A 178 2.10 -15.72 -8.54
CA GLU A 178 2.38 -17.13 -8.32
C GLU A 178 3.12 -17.70 -9.54
N ASP A 179 4.23 -18.42 -9.30
CA ASP A 179 5.13 -18.98 -10.32
C ASP A 179 5.85 -17.97 -11.26
N LYS A 180 5.73 -16.66 -11.03
CA LYS A 180 6.35 -15.61 -11.83
C LYS A 180 7.70 -15.17 -11.26
N LYS A 181 8.68 -16.09 -11.18
CA LYS A 181 9.98 -15.87 -10.52
C LYS A 181 10.72 -14.59 -10.93
N GLY A 182 10.69 -14.24 -12.22
CA GLY A 182 11.34 -13.02 -12.72
C GLY A 182 10.71 -11.75 -12.16
N THR A 183 9.38 -11.70 -12.17
CA THR A 183 8.59 -10.59 -11.62
C THR A 183 8.79 -10.47 -10.11
N GLN A 184 8.71 -11.59 -9.39
CA GLN A 184 8.92 -11.65 -7.93
C GLN A 184 10.31 -11.15 -7.55
N ASN A 185 11.37 -11.61 -8.22
CA ASN A 185 12.75 -11.18 -7.95
C ASN A 185 12.93 -9.68 -8.21
N THR A 186 12.37 -9.16 -9.31
CA THR A 186 12.46 -7.74 -9.63
C THR A 186 11.70 -6.90 -8.62
N PHE A 187 10.49 -7.32 -8.25
CA PHE A 187 9.74 -6.66 -7.19
C PHE A 187 10.50 -6.67 -5.87
N PHE A 188 11.14 -7.78 -5.50
CA PHE A 188 11.94 -7.88 -4.29
C PHE A 188 13.10 -6.87 -4.24
N HIS A 189 13.78 -6.63 -5.38
CA HIS A 189 14.79 -5.58 -5.47
C HIS A 189 14.21 -4.18 -5.24
N ILE A 190 13.07 -3.88 -5.87
CA ILE A 190 12.35 -2.61 -5.67
C ILE A 190 11.90 -2.46 -4.23
N PHE A 191 11.28 -3.51 -3.66
CA PHE A 191 10.80 -3.56 -2.28
C PHE A 191 11.93 -3.23 -1.29
N ASN A 192 13.08 -3.93 -1.40
CA ASN A 192 14.21 -3.69 -0.50
C ASN A 192 14.74 -2.26 -0.59
N HIS A 193 14.79 -1.70 -1.81
CA HIS A 193 15.21 -0.31 -2.00
C HIS A 193 14.24 0.65 -1.31
N LEU A 194 12.95 0.53 -1.56
CA LEU A 194 11.92 1.38 -0.98
C LEU A 194 11.91 1.28 0.54
N PHE A 195 11.95 0.05 1.07
CA PHE A 195 11.91 -0.20 2.50
C PHE A 195 13.11 0.42 3.23
N ARG A 196 14.34 0.22 2.72
CA ARG A 196 15.57 0.80 3.29
C ARG A 196 15.60 2.32 3.24
N ASN A 197 14.93 2.93 2.26
CA ASN A 197 14.84 4.38 2.11
C ASN A 197 13.61 4.98 2.82
N GLY A 198 12.94 4.23 3.72
CA GLY A 198 11.80 4.72 4.47
C GLY A 198 10.59 5.09 3.61
N LYS A 199 10.45 4.46 2.44
CA LYS A 199 9.28 4.60 1.57
C LYS A 199 8.18 3.65 2.02
N ARG A 200 6.93 4.01 1.74
CA ARG A 200 5.76 3.21 2.12
C ARG A 200 5.46 2.15 1.09
N ILE A 201 5.11 0.96 1.57
CA ILE A 201 4.70 -0.17 0.74
C ILE A 201 3.42 -0.75 1.31
N ILE A 202 2.41 -0.89 0.44
CA ILE A 202 1.12 -1.50 0.75
C ILE A 202 0.92 -2.64 -0.24
N LEU A 203 0.58 -3.82 0.28
CA LEU A 203 0.33 -5.00 -0.52
C LEU A 203 -1.06 -5.54 -0.20
N ALA A 204 -1.82 -5.93 -1.22
CA ALA A 204 -3.11 -6.60 -1.03
C ALA A 204 -3.12 -7.95 -1.74
N SER A 205 -3.82 -8.93 -1.13
CA SER A 205 -3.91 -10.30 -1.62
C SER A 205 -5.23 -10.95 -1.24
N ASP A 206 -5.69 -11.89 -2.07
CA ASP A 206 -6.81 -12.78 -1.72
C ASP A 206 -6.37 -13.89 -0.77
N ARG A 207 -5.05 -14.13 -0.63
CA ARG A 207 -4.48 -15.21 0.18
C ARG A 207 -3.57 -14.67 1.29
N PRO A 208 -3.50 -15.36 2.43
CA PRO A 208 -2.54 -15.02 3.47
C PRO A 208 -1.09 -15.23 3.00
N PRO A 209 -0.10 -14.55 3.61
CA PRO A 209 1.31 -14.64 3.20
C PRO A 209 1.87 -16.08 3.16
N VAL A 210 1.40 -16.96 4.04
CA VAL A 210 1.84 -18.36 4.13
C VAL A 210 1.39 -19.22 2.95
N GLU A 211 0.40 -18.78 2.18
CA GLU A 211 -0.13 -19.46 1.00
C GLU A 211 0.39 -18.88 -0.33
N LEU A 212 1.16 -17.79 -0.28
CA LEU A 212 1.79 -17.22 -1.47
C LEU A 212 3.05 -18.02 -1.83
N LYS A 213 3.11 -18.50 -3.09
CA LYS A 213 4.21 -19.33 -3.63
C LYS A 213 5.07 -18.56 -4.62
#